data_b350bbcd613c6d1fff76e0c805ac0b28
#
_entry.id   b350bbcd613c6d1fff76e0c805ac0b28
#
_cell.length_a   1.000
_cell.length_b   1.000
_cell.length_c   1.000
_cell.angle_alpha   90.00
_cell.angle_beta   90.00
_cell.angle_gamma   90.00
#
_symmetry.space_group_name_H-M   'P 1'
#
loop_
_entity.id
_entity.type
_entity.pdbx_description
1 polymer ?
#
loop_
_entity_poly.entity_id
_entity_poly.type
_entity_poly.pdbx_seq_one_letter_code
_entity_poly.pdbx_strand_id
1 'polypeptide(L)'
;ITPQTRALFIEPISNPQMIEIDVEPYYILSKKHQLLTIIDNTFLTPYLSTPLEEGADIVLHSATKYIGGRNDVLAGVVTVKDERLAEQLGQFHNMIGATLSPLDSYLLQRGLKTLHLRIDRSQENAQRLAERCRHSESIDEVLYSGRTGMLSLRLNKAFSVAKFLENLDI
;
A
#
# COMPACT_ATOMS: atom_id res chain seq x y z
N ILE A 1 3.21 24.31 1.43
CA ILE A 1 3.50 24.41 0.00
C ILE A 1 4.40 25.64 -0.20
N THR A 2 5.47 25.47 -0.95
CA THR A 2 6.43 26.50 -1.32
C THR A 2 6.46 26.66 -2.84
N PRO A 3 7.09 27.71 -3.41
CA PRO A 3 7.24 27.84 -4.86
C PRO A 3 8.01 26.68 -5.53
N GLN A 4 8.78 25.91 -4.76
CA GLN A 4 9.52 24.74 -5.24
C GLN A 4 8.72 23.44 -5.15
N THR A 5 7.59 23.42 -4.46
CA THR A 5 6.72 22.23 -4.36
C THR A 5 6.19 21.87 -5.75
N ARG A 6 6.29 20.62 -6.15
CA ARG A 6 5.85 20.11 -7.45
C ARG A 6 4.81 19.00 -7.34
N ALA A 7 4.82 18.27 -6.24
CA ALA A 7 3.90 17.16 -6.02
C ALA A 7 3.58 16.98 -4.54
N LEU A 8 2.46 16.34 -4.26
CA LEU A 8 2.12 15.74 -2.97
C LEU A 8 2.23 14.23 -3.11
N PHE A 9 3.03 13.61 -2.25
CA PHE A 9 3.16 12.16 -2.17
C PHE A 9 2.44 11.68 -0.90
N ILE A 10 1.51 10.76 -1.05
CA ILE A 10 0.60 10.36 0.03
C ILE A 10 0.47 8.84 0.07
N GLU A 11 0.59 8.28 1.27
CA GLU A 11 0.15 6.93 1.61
C GLU A 11 -1.20 7.03 2.34
N PRO A 12 -2.30 6.49 1.79
CA PRO A 12 -3.62 6.57 2.43
C PRO A 12 -3.69 5.88 3.79
N ILE A 13 -2.86 4.86 4.00
CA ILE A 13 -2.73 4.17 5.30
C ILE A 13 -1.25 4.16 5.67
N SER A 14 -0.95 4.75 6.83
CA SER A 14 0.43 4.85 7.33
C SER A 14 0.95 3.51 7.87
N ASN A 15 2.26 3.31 7.78
CA ASN A 15 2.98 2.18 8.36
C ASN A 15 4.02 2.71 9.37
N PRO A 16 4.07 2.28 10.64
CA PRO A 16 3.32 1.16 11.25
C PRO A 16 2.02 1.55 11.98
N GLN A 17 1.65 2.84 12.01
CA GLN A 17 0.52 3.30 12.84
C GLN A 17 -0.86 2.86 12.33
N MET A 18 -0.96 2.37 11.09
CA MET A 18 -2.23 1.95 10.46
C MET A 18 -3.31 3.02 10.48
N ILE A 19 -2.89 4.31 10.50
CA ILE A 19 -3.81 5.45 10.43
C ILE A 19 -4.24 5.64 8.98
N GLU A 20 -5.54 5.57 8.75
CA GLU A 20 -6.14 5.91 7.46
C GLU A 20 -6.43 7.41 7.43
N ILE A 21 -6.06 8.07 6.34
CA ILE A 21 -6.31 9.49 6.12
C ILE A 21 -7.31 9.68 4.99
N ASP A 22 -8.14 10.71 5.11
CA ASP A 22 -8.94 11.18 4.00
C ASP A 22 -8.05 11.88 2.96
N VAL A 23 -8.04 11.38 1.73
CA VAL A 23 -7.20 11.91 0.66
C VAL A 23 -7.86 13.03 -0.15
N GLU A 24 -9.17 13.20 -0.07
CA GLU A 24 -9.93 14.20 -0.84
C GLU A 24 -9.42 15.64 -0.64
N PRO A 25 -9.15 16.12 0.59
CA PRO A 25 -8.60 17.46 0.80
C PRO A 25 -7.28 17.70 0.07
N TYR A 26 -6.46 16.66 -0.10
CA TYR A 26 -5.17 16.76 -0.79
C TYR A 26 -5.34 16.86 -2.30
N TYR A 27 -6.34 16.20 -2.89
CA TYR A 27 -6.69 16.37 -4.30
C TYR A 27 -7.14 17.81 -4.59
N ILE A 28 -7.98 18.38 -3.72
CA ILE A 28 -8.42 19.78 -3.83
C ILE A 28 -7.23 20.73 -3.74
N LEU A 29 -6.33 20.49 -2.75
CA LEU A 29 -5.15 21.30 -2.53
C LEU A 29 -4.18 21.24 -3.72
N SER A 30 -3.93 20.05 -4.26
CA SER A 30 -3.07 19.86 -5.43
C SER A 30 -3.60 20.60 -6.65
N LYS A 31 -4.88 20.46 -6.96
CA LYS A 31 -5.53 21.19 -8.06
C LYS A 31 -5.40 22.71 -7.91
N LYS A 32 -5.65 23.23 -6.68
CA LYS A 32 -5.53 24.67 -6.39
C LYS A 32 -4.14 25.21 -6.65
N HIS A 33 -3.09 24.43 -6.41
CA HIS A 33 -1.69 24.84 -6.52
C HIS A 33 -0.97 24.27 -7.74
N GLN A 34 -1.69 23.61 -8.67
CA GLN A 34 -1.16 22.99 -9.88
C GLN A 34 -0.01 21.99 -9.57
N LEU A 35 -0.20 21.20 -8.51
CA LEU A 35 0.72 20.15 -8.09
C LEU A 35 0.24 18.79 -8.59
N LEU A 36 1.18 17.87 -8.83
CA LEU A 36 0.84 16.47 -9.04
C LEU A 36 0.46 15.80 -7.72
N THR A 37 -0.56 14.96 -7.75
CA THR A 37 -0.91 14.08 -6.63
C THR A 37 -0.46 12.67 -6.94
N ILE A 38 0.42 12.15 -6.09
CA ILE A 38 1.00 10.80 -6.19
C ILE A 38 0.52 9.98 -5.00
N ILE A 39 -0.18 8.90 -5.27
CA ILE A 39 -0.70 8.02 -4.21
C ILE A 39 0.04 6.69 -4.24
N ASP A 40 0.67 6.33 -3.13
CA ASP A 40 1.13 4.96 -2.90
C ASP A 40 -0.04 4.11 -2.37
N ASN A 41 -0.66 3.36 -3.27
CA ASN A 41 -1.85 2.57 -3.00
C ASN A 41 -1.52 1.10 -2.66
N THR A 42 -0.29 0.84 -2.19
CA THR A 42 0.19 -0.52 -1.94
C THR A 42 -0.69 -1.29 -0.96
N PHE A 43 -1.15 -0.65 0.13
CA PHE A 43 -1.97 -1.32 1.15
C PHE A 43 -3.40 -1.56 0.71
N LEU A 44 -4.02 -0.57 0.06
CA LEU A 44 -5.41 -0.70 -0.39
C LEU A 44 -5.53 -1.51 -1.67
N THR A 45 -4.49 -1.57 -2.50
CA THR A 45 -4.50 -2.25 -3.80
C THR A 45 -5.55 -1.66 -4.77
N PRO A 46 -5.52 -1.97 -6.06
CA PRO A 46 -6.56 -1.51 -6.99
C PRO A 46 -7.93 -2.17 -6.72
N TYR A 47 -8.01 -3.11 -5.78
CA TYR A 47 -9.27 -3.75 -5.39
C TYR A 47 -10.05 -2.93 -4.36
N LEU A 48 -9.37 -2.29 -3.40
CA LEU A 48 -10.01 -1.53 -2.31
C LEU A 48 -10.11 -0.03 -2.57
N SER A 49 -9.28 0.52 -3.47
CA SER A 49 -9.28 1.94 -3.83
C SER A 49 -8.78 2.14 -5.26
N THR A 50 -9.39 3.09 -5.97
CA THR A 50 -9.05 3.48 -7.34
C THR A 50 -8.69 4.97 -7.42
N PRO A 51 -7.54 5.40 -6.84
CA PRO A 51 -7.21 6.81 -6.66
C PRO A 51 -7.19 7.65 -7.94
N LEU A 52 -6.89 7.04 -9.11
CA LEU A 52 -6.98 7.74 -10.40
C LEU A 52 -8.40 8.22 -10.73
N GLU A 53 -9.43 7.49 -10.29
CA GLU A 53 -10.83 7.88 -10.47
C GLU A 53 -11.24 8.95 -9.47
N GLU A 54 -10.60 8.96 -8.31
CA GLU A 54 -10.84 9.89 -7.21
C GLU A 54 -10.15 11.25 -7.42
N GLY A 55 -9.08 11.31 -8.24
CA GLY A 55 -8.42 12.57 -8.58
C GLY A 55 -6.89 12.57 -8.47
N ALA A 56 -6.26 11.43 -8.24
CA ALA A 56 -4.81 11.28 -8.31
C ALA A 56 -4.30 11.39 -9.76
N ASP A 57 -3.10 11.93 -9.94
CA ASP A 57 -2.40 11.97 -11.23
C ASP A 57 -1.59 10.70 -11.46
N ILE A 58 -0.95 10.21 -10.40
CA ILE A 58 -0.08 9.03 -10.42
C ILE A 58 -0.45 8.12 -9.27
N VAL A 59 -0.56 6.83 -9.54
CA VAL A 59 -0.75 5.81 -8.52
C VAL A 59 0.40 4.81 -8.58
N LEU A 60 1.00 4.56 -7.43
CA LEU A 60 2.09 3.62 -7.23
C LEU A 60 1.59 2.38 -6.47
N HIS A 61 2.17 1.24 -6.79
CA HIS A 61 2.04 0.03 -6.00
C HIS A 61 3.40 -0.66 -5.89
N SER A 62 3.80 -1.01 -4.68
CA SER A 62 4.77 -2.08 -4.51
C SER A 62 4.10 -3.41 -4.89
N ALA A 63 4.28 -3.80 -6.16
CA ALA A 63 3.69 -5.03 -6.68
C ALA A 63 4.29 -6.30 -6.04
N THR A 64 5.45 -6.16 -5.39
CA THR A 64 6.07 -7.15 -4.50
C THR A 64 5.10 -7.63 -3.41
N LYS A 65 4.17 -6.77 -2.96
CA LYS A 65 3.27 -7.04 -1.84
C LYS A 65 2.01 -7.81 -2.32
N TYR A 66 0.84 -7.22 -2.19
CA TYR A 66 -0.42 -7.88 -2.48
C TYR A 66 -0.63 -8.26 -3.95
N ILE A 67 -0.10 -7.48 -4.90
CA ILE A 67 -0.27 -7.77 -6.34
C ILE A 67 0.42 -9.08 -6.70
N GLY A 68 1.70 -9.26 -6.36
CA GLY A 68 2.41 -10.54 -6.49
C GLY A 68 1.81 -11.58 -5.54
N GLY A 69 1.82 -11.28 -4.25
CA GLY A 69 1.08 -12.00 -3.20
C GLY A 69 1.61 -13.39 -2.85
N ARG A 70 2.82 -13.75 -3.29
CA ARG A 70 3.42 -15.07 -3.07
C ARG A 70 4.90 -15.02 -2.66
N ASN A 71 5.43 -13.83 -2.38
CA ASN A 71 6.85 -13.60 -2.03
C ASN A 71 7.84 -14.15 -3.08
N ASP A 72 7.43 -14.22 -4.35
CA ASP A 72 8.19 -14.80 -5.45
C ASP A 72 8.60 -13.77 -6.52
N VAL A 73 8.32 -12.48 -6.33
CA VAL A 73 8.64 -11.40 -7.26
C VAL A 73 8.91 -10.08 -6.55
N LEU A 74 9.92 -9.34 -7.03
CA LEU A 74 10.18 -7.95 -6.67
C LEU A 74 9.77 -7.05 -7.81
N ALA A 75 8.79 -6.18 -7.60
CA ALA A 75 8.26 -5.34 -8.66
C ALA A 75 7.56 -4.09 -8.15
N GLY A 76 7.50 -3.06 -9.00
CA GLY A 76 6.68 -1.88 -8.84
C GLY A 76 5.73 -1.70 -10.02
N VAL A 77 4.60 -1.04 -9.78
CA VAL A 77 3.68 -0.64 -10.84
C VAL A 77 3.38 0.84 -10.68
N VAL A 78 3.44 1.57 -11.78
CA VAL A 78 3.03 2.97 -11.87
C VAL A 78 1.88 3.06 -12.86
N THR A 79 0.79 3.70 -12.47
CA THR A 79 -0.38 3.93 -13.32
C THR A 79 -0.72 5.41 -13.37
N VAL A 80 -1.11 5.89 -14.56
CA VAL A 80 -1.49 7.28 -14.83
C VAL A 80 -2.64 7.31 -15.85
N LYS A 81 -3.44 8.40 -15.86
CA LYS A 81 -4.47 8.63 -16.89
C LYS A 81 -3.99 9.51 -18.03
N ASP A 82 -3.12 10.47 -17.73
CA ASP A 82 -2.61 11.45 -18.71
C ASP A 82 -1.60 10.79 -19.64
N GLU A 83 -1.87 10.83 -20.96
CA GLU A 83 -1.03 10.18 -21.98
C GLU A 83 0.36 10.80 -22.06
N ARG A 84 0.47 12.13 -21.92
CA ARG A 84 1.75 12.83 -21.96
C ARG A 84 2.63 12.44 -20.77
N LEU A 85 2.00 12.32 -19.59
CA LEU A 85 2.69 11.85 -18.39
C LEU A 85 3.12 10.39 -18.55
N ALA A 86 2.27 9.55 -19.15
CA ALA A 86 2.59 8.15 -19.45
C ALA A 86 3.80 8.02 -20.40
N GLU A 87 3.87 8.86 -21.46
CA GLU A 87 5.01 8.88 -22.37
C GLU A 87 6.30 9.27 -21.65
N GLN A 88 6.27 10.33 -20.85
CA GLN A 88 7.45 10.79 -20.09
C GLN A 88 7.94 9.72 -19.12
N LEU A 89 7.04 9.11 -18.36
CA LEU A 89 7.39 8.03 -17.44
C LEU A 89 7.93 6.79 -18.19
N GLY A 90 7.33 6.44 -19.34
CA GLY A 90 7.80 5.36 -20.18
C GLY A 90 9.21 5.59 -20.72
N GLN A 91 9.53 6.82 -21.14
CA GLN A 91 10.88 7.19 -21.57
C GLN A 91 11.88 7.01 -20.43
N PHE A 92 11.60 7.56 -19.24
CA PHE A 92 12.47 7.37 -18.07
C PHE A 92 12.64 5.91 -17.69
N HIS A 93 11.56 5.16 -17.67
CA HIS A 93 11.56 3.72 -17.35
C HIS A 93 12.50 2.94 -18.29
N ASN A 94 12.43 3.21 -19.59
CA ASN A 94 13.32 2.60 -20.58
C ASN A 94 14.77 3.05 -20.43
N MET A 95 15.01 4.34 -20.19
CA MET A 95 16.37 4.90 -20.05
C MET A 95 17.10 4.33 -18.82
N ILE A 96 16.43 4.16 -17.69
CA ILE A 96 17.03 3.62 -16.47
C ILE A 96 17.07 2.08 -16.46
N GLY A 97 16.41 1.42 -17.41
CA GLY A 97 16.40 -0.04 -17.52
C GLY A 97 15.65 -0.77 -16.41
N ALA A 98 14.72 -0.11 -15.70
CA ALA A 98 13.95 -0.70 -14.61
C ALA A 98 12.79 -1.60 -15.09
N THR A 99 12.98 -2.27 -16.23
CA THR A 99 11.98 -3.14 -16.84
C THR A 99 11.97 -4.53 -16.21
N LEU A 100 10.79 -5.05 -15.95
CA LEU A 100 10.65 -6.41 -15.44
C LEU A 100 11.01 -7.46 -16.50
N SER A 101 11.54 -8.60 -16.04
CA SER A 101 11.70 -9.76 -16.88
C SER A 101 10.33 -10.32 -17.33
N PRO A 102 10.27 -11.09 -18.45
CA PRO A 102 9.03 -11.76 -18.85
C PRO A 102 8.48 -12.70 -17.77
N LEU A 103 9.36 -13.37 -17.01
CA LEU A 103 8.95 -14.25 -15.92
C LEU A 103 8.30 -13.47 -14.78
N ASP A 104 8.92 -12.37 -14.33
CA ASP A 104 8.37 -11.54 -13.25
C ASP A 104 7.02 -10.94 -13.67
N SER A 105 6.89 -10.49 -14.92
CA SER A 105 5.64 -9.99 -15.48
C SER A 105 4.54 -11.06 -15.47
N TYR A 106 4.88 -12.30 -15.83
CA TYR A 106 3.97 -13.44 -15.74
C TYR A 106 3.53 -13.73 -14.30
N LEU A 107 4.47 -13.70 -13.34
CA LEU A 107 4.18 -13.91 -11.92
C LEU A 107 3.21 -12.85 -11.38
N LEU A 108 3.38 -11.57 -11.75
CA LEU A 108 2.46 -10.50 -11.39
C LEU A 108 1.06 -10.71 -11.98
N GLN A 109 0.97 -11.04 -13.27
CA GLN A 109 -0.32 -11.33 -13.92
C GLN A 109 -1.03 -12.50 -13.24
N ARG A 110 -0.29 -13.55 -12.88
CA ARG A 110 -0.81 -14.69 -12.12
C ARG A 110 -1.32 -14.24 -10.76
N GLY A 111 -0.59 -13.36 -10.06
CA GLY A 111 -0.97 -12.78 -8.76
C GLY A 111 -2.27 -11.99 -8.83
N LEU A 112 -2.42 -11.14 -9.83
CA LEU A 112 -3.61 -10.31 -10.04
C LEU A 112 -4.90 -11.12 -10.15
N LYS A 113 -4.87 -12.30 -10.77
CA LYS A 113 -6.07 -13.16 -10.96
C LYS A 113 -6.75 -13.57 -9.66
N THR A 114 -6.02 -13.58 -8.54
CA THR A 114 -6.54 -13.97 -7.23
C THR A 114 -6.49 -12.83 -6.20
N LEU A 115 -6.21 -11.61 -6.63
CA LEU A 115 -6.00 -10.48 -5.71
C LEU A 115 -7.22 -10.27 -4.81
N HIS A 116 -8.41 -10.18 -5.37
CA HIS A 116 -9.65 -9.95 -4.62
C HIS A 116 -9.88 -11.03 -3.55
N LEU A 117 -9.75 -12.32 -3.90
CA LEU A 117 -9.92 -13.43 -2.94
C LEU A 117 -8.92 -13.35 -1.78
N ARG A 118 -7.66 -12.99 -2.10
CA ARG A 118 -6.61 -12.88 -1.08
C ARG A 118 -6.81 -11.67 -0.17
N ILE A 119 -7.24 -10.54 -0.72
CA ILE A 119 -7.52 -9.34 0.06
C ILE A 119 -8.71 -9.57 0.99
N ASP A 120 -9.83 -10.10 0.49
CA ASP A 120 -11.00 -10.42 1.32
C ASP A 120 -10.63 -11.33 2.49
N ARG A 121 -9.92 -12.42 2.22
CA ARG A 121 -9.48 -13.33 3.28
C ARG A 121 -8.49 -12.68 4.24
N SER A 122 -7.55 -11.86 3.74
CA SER A 122 -6.59 -11.17 4.60
C SER A 122 -7.26 -10.17 5.52
N GLN A 123 -8.26 -9.42 5.03
CA GLN A 123 -9.05 -8.50 5.85
C GLN A 123 -9.84 -9.25 6.95
N GLU A 124 -10.53 -10.33 6.58
CA GLU A 124 -11.27 -11.16 7.54
C GLU A 124 -10.33 -11.69 8.64
N ASN A 125 -9.18 -12.21 8.27
CA ASN A 125 -8.20 -12.73 9.22
C ASN A 125 -7.64 -11.61 10.12
N ALA A 126 -7.29 -10.45 9.54
CA ALA A 126 -6.75 -9.32 10.30
C ALA A 126 -7.79 -8.78 11.30
N GLN A 127 -9.06 -8.67 10.90
CA GLN A 127 -10.13 -8.23 11.77
C GLN A 127 -10.30 -9.19 12.97
N ARG A 128 -10.40 -10.49 12.70
CA ARG A 128 -10.53 -11.51 13.76
C ARG A 128 -9.32 -11.50 14.71
N LEU A 129 -8.11 -11.34 14.14
CA LEU A 129 -6.89 -11.26 14.94
C LEU A 129 -6.88 -9.98 15.79
N ALA A 130 -7.22 -8.83 15.22
CA ALA A 130 -7.31 -7.56 15.94
C ALA A 130 -8.30 -7.65 17.12
N GLU A 131 -9.47 -8.25 16.92
CA GLU A 131 -10.47 -8.46 17.96
C GLU A 131 -9.90 -9.33 19.11
N ARG A 132 -9.26 -10.45 18.77
CA ARG A 132 -8.65 -11.32 19.79
C ARG A 132 -7.52 -10.62 20.53
N CYS A 133 -6.68 -9.87 19.85
CA CYS A 133 -5.56 -9.16 20.45
C CYS A 133 -6.01 -8.05 21.41
N ARG A 134 -7.13 -7.38 21.14
CA ARG A 134 -7.70 -6.36 22.06
C ARG A 134 -8.09 -6.88 23.43
N HIS A 135 -8.33 -8.20 23.55
CA HIS A 135 -8.68 -8.86 24.80
C HIS A 135 -7.49 -9.52 25.50
N SER A 136 -6.27 -9.34 24.99
CA SER A 136 -5.05 -9.93 25.54
C SER A 136 -4.38 -8.97 26.52
N GLU A 137 -4.09 -9.43 27.73
CA GLU A 137 -3.33 -8.67 28.73
C GLU A 137 -1.87 -8.38 28.32
N SER A 138 -1.36 -9.09 27.31
CA SER A 138 -0.01 -8.92 26.79
C SER A 138 0.09 -7.81 25.75
N ILE A 139 -1.02 -7.21 25.35
CA ILE A 139 -1.10 -6.22 24.26
C ILE A 139 -1.72 -4.94 24.80
N ASP A 140 -0.92 -3.85 24.79
CA ASP A 140 -1.39 -2.51 25.20
C ASP A 140 -2.22 -1.83 24.13
N GLU A 141 -1.91 -2.08 22.84
CA GLU A 141 -2.58 -1.41 21.74
C GLU A 141 -2.58 -2.25 20.47
N VAL A 142 -3.71 -2.24 19.77
CA VAL A 142 -3.90 -2.84 18.45
C VAL A 142 -4.16 -1.71 17.45
N LEU A 143 -3.22 -1.48 16.55
CA LEU A 143 -3.30 -0.50 15.48
C LEU A 143 -3.80 -1.20 14.21
N TYR A 144 -5.02 -0.91 13.81
CA TYR A 144 -5.67 -1.54 12.66
C TYR A 144 -6.67 -0.58 12.01
N SER A 145 -6.51 -0.31 10.73
CA SER A 145 -7.37 0.60 9.96
C SER A 145 -8.79 0.05 9.70
N GLY A 146 -8.97 -1.27 9.85
CA GLY A 146 -10.23 -1.93 9.48
C GLY A 146 -10.35 -2.32 8.00
N ARG A 147 -9.40 -1.94 7.14
CA ARG A 147 -9.52 -2.10 5.68
C ARG A 147 -8.45 -2.96 5.00
N THR A 148 -7.41 -3.37 5.70
CA THR A 148 -6.31 -4.12 5.09
C THR A 148 -6.06 -5.44 5.79
N GLY A 149 -5.19 -6.28 5.23
CA GLY A 149 -4.69 -7.47 5.90
C GLY A 149 -3.55 -7.19 6.89
N MET A 150 -3.23 -5.91 7.14
CA MET A 150 -2.11 -5.49 8.00
C MET A 150 -2.63 -4.93 9.32
N LEU A 151 -1.96 -5.27 10.41
CA LEU A 151 -2.15 -4.68 11.72
C LEU A 151 -0.80 -4.56 12.43
N SER A 152 -0.70 -3.64 13.39
CA SER A 152 0.46 -3.50 14.26
C SER A 152 0.03 -3.67 15.72
N LEU A 153 0.89 -4.28 16.51
CA LEU A 153 0.65 -4.53 17.93
C LEU A 153 1.70 -3.81 18.76
N ARG A 154 1.25 -3.15 19.83
CA ARG A 154 2.13 -2.68 20.89
C ARG A 154 2.01 -3.66 22.05
N LEU A 155 3.09 -4.38 22.33
CA LEU A 155 3.14 -5.28 23.48
C LEU A 155 3.21 -4.49 24.79
N ASN A 156 2.63 -5.05 25.85
CA ASN A 156 2.81 -4.55 27.21
C ASN A 156 4.30 -4.58 27.57
N LYS A 157 4.78 -3.56 28.28
CA LYS A 157 6.20 -3.40 28.67
C LYS A 157 6.76 -4.55 29.49
N ALA A 158 5.92 -5.37 30.10
CA ALA A 158 6.34 -6.57 30.82
C ALA A 158 6.80 -7.72 29.90
N PHE A 159 6.51 -7.62 28.58
CA PHE A 159 6.85 -8.65 27.60
C PHE A 159 7.96 -8.21 26.67
N SER A 160 8.86 -9.12 26.35
CA SER A 160 9.94 -8.90 25.38
C SER A 160 9.46 -9.15 23.97
N VAL A 161 9.61 -8.16 23.08
CA VAL A 161 9.31 -8.31 21.65
C VAL A 161 10.12 -9.45 21.02
N ALA A 162 11.41 -9.57 21.37
CA ALA A 162 12.27 -10.65 20.86
C ALA A 162 11.72 -12.03 21.24
N LYS A 163 11.39 -12.23 22.53
CA LYS A 163 10.78 -13.49 22.98
C LYS A 163 9.41 -13.75 22.35
N PHE A 164 8.63 -12.71 22.11
CA PHE A 164 7.36 -12.86 21.41
C PHE A 164 7.57 -13.40 20.01
N LEU A 165 8.52 -12.80 19.24
CA LEU A 165 8.82 -13.22 17.87
C LEU A 165 9.43 -14.64 17.81
N GLU A 166 10.29 -15.01 18.77
CA GLU A 166 10.88 -16.33 18.86
C GLU A 166 9.87 -17.45 19.13
N ASN A 167 8.72 -17.11 19.70
CA ASN A 167 7.64 -18.08 20.03
C ASN A 167 6.47 -18.02 19.02
N LEU A 168 6.59 -17.26 17.92
CA LEU A 168 5.62 -17.33 16.83
C LEU A 168 5.84 -18.60 16.02
N ASP A 169 4.81 -19.35 15.83
CA ASP A 169 4.78 -20.55 14.99
C ASP A 169 4.37 -20.17 13.56
N ILE A 170 5.35 -19.63 12.78
CA ILE A 170 5.19 -19.12 11.41
C ILE A 170 6.29 -19.63 10.49
#